data_a08f188b63d47ae4101968388c526aaa
#
_entry.id   a08f188b63d47ae4101968388c526aaa
#
_cell.length_a   1.000
_cell.length_b   1.000
_cell.length_c   1.000
_cell.angle_alpha   90.00
_cell.angle_beta   90.00
_cell.angle_gamma   90.00
#
_symmetry.space_group_name_H-M   'P 1'
#
loop_
_entity.id
_entity.type
_entity.pdbx_description
1 polymer ?
#
loop_
_entity_poly.entity_id
_entity_poly.type
_entity_poly.pdbx_seq_one_letter_code
_entity_poly.pdbx_strand_id
1 'polypeptide(L)'
;MIKKYVYGDPFFTDAVVKDIEKSEDKLPYFDVKDGVFTYALSEDDIVYGLGEQIRGINKRGWQYVSWNYDNPNHHEDTRSLYGSHNFIIICGKQTFGAFFDYAGRMEFDIGYTKRSLMQIKPEKNDINVYIITGENEKDIVKQFRQLIG
;
A
#
# COMPACT_ATOMS: atom_id res chain seq x y z
N MET A 1 6.65 -3.34 15.04
CA MET A 1 7.68 -2.30 14.81
C MET A 1 7.36 -1.57 13.51
N ILE A 2 7.48 -0.24 13.51
CA ILE A 2 7.22 0.61 12.33
C ILE A 2 8.52 1.26 11.91
N LYS A 3 8.85 1.18 10.61
CA LYS A 3 9.98 1.89 9.99
C LYS A 3 9.48 2.80 8.89
N LYS A 4 10.06 4.00 8.79
CA LYS A 4 9.74 5.02 7.77
C LYS A 4 10.86 5.12 6.75
N TYR A 5 10.50 5.13 5.48
CA TYR A 5 11.40 5.35 4.34
C TYR A 5 10.92 6.54 3.53
N VAL A 6 11.83 7.39 3.11
CA VAL A 6 11.51 8.65 2.42
C VAL A 6 12.13 8.64 1.04
N TYR A 7 11.32 8.91 0.03
CA TYR A 7 11.75 9.08 -1.36
C TYR A 7 11.41 10.48 -1.83
N GLY A 8 12.35 11.12 -2.52
CA GLY A 8 12.16 12.47 -3.03
C GLY A 8 11.90 13.52 -1.96
N ASP A 9 10.96 14.42 -2.22
CA ASP A 9 10.50 15.49 -1.31
C ASP A 9 8.98 15.37 -1.09
N PRO A 10 8.53 14.49 -0.19
CA PRO A 10 7.12 14.23 0.03
C PRO A 10 6.37 15.47 0.50
N PHE A 11 5.16 15.67 -0.04
CA PHE A 11 4.24 16.65 0.53
C PHE A 11 3.91 16.30 1.98
N PHE A 12 3.80 17.34 2.81
CA PHE A 12 3.23 17.17 4.14
C PHE A 12 1.77 16.72 4.00
N THR A 13 1.45 15.62 4.68
CA THR A 13 0.09 15.15 4.91
C THR A 13 -0.15 15.13 6.43
N ASP A 14 -1.37 15.23 6.86
CA ASP A 14 -1.74 15.03 8.26
C ASP A 14 -2.20 13.58 8.55
N ALA A 15 -1.89 12.68 7.63
CA ALA A 15 -2.27 11.27 7.73
C ALA A 15 -1.58 10.52 8.87
N VAL A 16 -0.39 10.96 9.26
CA VAL A 16 0.41 10.31 10.29
C VAL A 16 0.54 11.22 11.50
N VAL A 17 0.08 10.74 12.66
CA VAL A 17 0.12 11.49 13.92
C VAL A 17 1.31 11.12 14.81
N LYS A 18 1.95 9.97 14.52
CA LYS A 18 3.10 9.50 15.27
C LYS A 18 4.39 9.87 14.54
N ASP A 19 5.28 10.58 15.21
CA ASP A 19 6.60 10.89 14.66
C ASP A 19 7.46 9.62 14.61
N ILE A 20 7.89 9.25 13.40
CA ILE A 20 8.79 8.12 13.15
C ILE A 20 10.01 8.67 12.41
N GLU A 21 11.17 8.48 12.99
CA GLU A 21 12.42 8.86 12.36
C GLU A 21 12.64 8.09 11.05
N LYS A 22 13.21 8.75 10.06
CA LYS A 22 13.59 8.15 8.79
C LYS A 22 14.62 7.04 9.00
N SER A 23 14.36 5.86 8.47
CA SER A 23 15.33 4.77 8.40
C SER A 23 16.35 5.00 7.28
N GLU A 24 17.62 4.73 7.57
CA GLU A 24 18.72 4.86 6.59
C GLU A 24 19.05 3.54 5.89
N ASP A 25 18.49 2.42 6.33
CA ASP A 25 18.64 1.12 5.69
C ASP A 25 17.77 1.01 4.42
N LYS A 26 18.01 -0.02 3.63
CA LYS A 26 17.22 -0.31 2.43
C LYS A 26 15.78 -0.68 2.80
N LEU A 27 14.81 -0.19 2.03
CA LEU A 27 13.42 -0.61 2.12
C LEU A 27 13.33 -2.14 2.01
N PRO A 28 12.81 -2.84 3.02
CA PRO A 28 12.65 -4.28 2.96
C PRO A 28 11.48 -4.67 2.05
N TYR A 29 11.50 -5.91 1.58
CA TYR A 29 10.45 -6.56 0.79
C TYR A 29 10.27 -6.05 -0.63
N PHE A 30 10.44 -4.77 -0.88
CA PHE A 30 10.22 -4.15 -2.19
C PHE A 30 11.54 -3.84 -2.90
N ASP A 31 11.56 -4.11 -4.20
CA ASP A 31 12.53 -3.50 -5.10
C ASP A 31 11.95 -2.19 -5.63
N VAL A 32 12.77 -1.14 -5.62
CA VAL A 32 12.36 0.21 -6.07
C VAL A 32 13.20 0.60 -7.26
N LYS A 33 12.53 0.83 -8.40
CA LYS A 33 13.15 1.29 -9.62
C LYS A 33 12.24 2.25 -10.36
N ASP A 34 12.78 3.41 -10.74
CA ASP A 34 12.04 4.44 -11.49
C ASP A 34 10.69 4.82 -10.83
N GLY A 35 10.67 4.91 -9.51
CA GLY A 35 9.46 5.24 -8.73
C GLY A 35 8.43 4.10 -8.62
N VAL A 36 8.75 2.90 -9.09
CA VAL A 36 7.88 1.73 -8.98
C VAL A 36 8.37 0.83 -7.86
N PHE A 37 7.48 0.49 -6.94
CA PHE A 37 7.70 -0.46 -5.85
C PHE A 37 7.21 -1.83 -6.30
N THR A 38 8.09 -2.81 -6.36
CA THR A 38 7.78 -4.16 -6.84
C THR A 38 7.98 -5.18 -5.72
N TYR A 39 6.97 -6.04 -5.51
CA TYR A 39 7.03 -7.17 -4.59
C TYR A 39 6.77 -8.48 -5.35
N ALA A 40 7.63 -9.47 -5.14
CA ALA A 40 7.45 -10.81 -5.70
C ALA A 40 6.42 -11.60 -4.89
N LEU A 41 5.25 -11.83 -5.47
CA LEU A 41 4.17 -12.59 -4.84
C LEU A 41 4.47 -14.09 -4.89
N SER A 42 4.42 -14.76 -3.75
CA SER A 42 4.36 -16.22 -3.66
C SER A 42 2.96 -16.72 -4.05
N GLU A 43 2.82 -18.00 -4.38
CA GLU A 43 1.52 -18.56 -4.78
C GLU A 43 0.45 -18.40 -3.70
N ASP A 44 0.85 -18.55 -2.43
CA ASP A 44 -0.06 -18.52 -1.28
C ASP A 44 -0.22 -17.14 -0.65
N ASP A 45 0.46 -16.11 -1.17
CA ASP A 45 0.34 -14.76 -0.61
C ASP A 45 -1.07 -14.21 -0.80
N ILE A 46 -1.63 -13.68 0.28
CA ILE A 46 -2.89 -12.95 0.31
C ILE A 46 -2.57 -11.48 0.55
N VAL A 47 -3.23 -10.59 -0.18
CA VAL A 47 -3.08 -9.14 -0.02
C VAL A 47 -4.42 -8.54 0.42
N TYR A 48 -4.41 -7.92 1.60
CA TYR A 48 -5.56 -7.21 2.17
C TYR A 48 -5.36 -5.70 2.09
N GLY A 49 -6.45 -4.94 2.11
CA GLY A 49 -6.40 -3.48 2.31
C GLY A 49 -7.04 -2.68 1.21
N LEU A 50 -6.50 -1.49 0.95
CA LEU A 50 -6.90 -0.50 -0.05
C LEU A 50 -8.25 0.20 0.20
N GLY A 51 -8.88 -0.01 1.36
CA GLY A 51 -10.13 0.64 1.71
C GLY A 51 -11.34 0.10 0.95
N GLU A 52 -12.22 0.99 0.51
CA GLU A 52 -13.44 0.64 -0.21
C GLU A 52 -13.12 0.20 -1.64
N GLN A 53 -13.39 -1.07 -1.96
CA GLN A 53 -13.17 -1.66 -3.28
C GLN A 53 -14.28 -2.65 -3.61
N ILE A 54 -14.61 -2.79 -4.89
CA ILE A 54 -15.64 -3.72 -5.38
C ILE A 54 -15.21 -5.17 -5.23
N ARG A 55 -13.92 -5.44 -5.40
CA ARG A 55 -13.37 -6.80 -5.33
C ARG A 55 -13.38 -7.37 -3.92
N GLY A 56 -13.22 -8.68 -3.82
CA GLY A 56 -13.22 -9.40 -2.54
C GLY A 56 -12.08 -9.00 -1.59
N ILE A 57 -12.00 -9.69 -0.46
CA ILE A 57 -11.03 -9.40 0.61
C ILE A 57 -9.59 -9.58 0.12
N ASN A 58 -9.28 -10.66 -0.58
CA ASN A 58 -7.99 -10.85 -1.23
C ASN A 58 -7.93 -9.99 -2.49
N LYS A 59 -7.02 -9.04 -2.52
CA LYS A 59 -6.88 -8.05 -3.59
C LYS A 59 -6.11 -8.56 -4.82
N ARG A 60 -5.57 -9.78 -4.79
CA ARG A 60 -4.83 -10.34 -5.94
C ARG A 60 -5.72 -10.48 -7.18
N GLY A 61 -5.08 -10.29 -8.34
CA GLY A 61 -5.69 -10.49 -9.64
C GLY A 61 -6.38 -9.27 -10.22
N TRP A 62 -6.14 -8.09 -9.67
CA TRP A 62 -6.73 -6.85 -10.18
C TRP A 62 -5.83 -5.64 -10.01
N GLN A 63 -6.19 -4.56 -10.68
CA GLN A 63 -5.59 -3.23 -10.53
C GLN A 63 -6.55 -2.32 -9.76
N TYR A 64 -6.00 -1.52 -8.86
CA TYR A 64 -6.71 -0.54 -8.05
C TYR A 64 -6.08 0.82 -8.23
N VAL A 65 -6.88 1.87 -8.20
CA VAL A 65 -6.43 3.26 -8.29
C VAL A 65 -6.85 3.99 -7.03
N SER A 66 -5.89 4.56 -6.33
CA SER A 66 -6.12 5.48 -5.23
C SER A 66 -6.27 6.89 -5.80
N TRP A 67 -7.47 7.21 -6.23
CA TRP A 67 -7.88 8.51 -6.77
C TRP A 67 -9.39 8.60 -6.70
N ASN A 68 -9.91 9.18 -5.64
CA ASN A 68 -11.35 9.23 -5.39
C ASN A 68 -12.00 10.36 -6.18
N TYR A 69 -13.15 10.08 -6.77
CA TYR A 69 -13.96 11.05 -7.50
C TYR A 69 -15.43 10.63 -7.42
N ASP A 70 -16.31 11.60 -7.62
CA ASP A 70 -17.76 11.35 -7.61
C ASP A 70 -18.17 10.65 -8.91
N ASN A 71 -18.48 9.36 -8.80
CA ASN A 71 -18.97 8.54 -9.90
C ASN A 71 -20.02 7.55 -9.38
N PRO A 72 -21.32 7.79 -9.64
CA PRO A 72 -22.37 6.90 -9.17
C PRO A 72 -22.50 5.60 -10.02
N ASN A 73 -21.80 5.51 -11.14
CA ASN A 73 -21.88 4.36 -12.05
C ASN A 73 -20.73 3.38 -11.79
N HIS A 74 -20.97 2.45 -10.86
CA HIS A 74 -20.00 1.41 -10.55
C HIS A 74 -20.26 0.14 -11.33
N HIS A 75 -19.17 -0.47 -11.82
CA HIS A 75 -19.15 -1.74 -12.51
C HIS A 75 -18.17 -2.70 -11.84
N GLU A 76 -18.20 -3.98 -12.19
CA GLU A 76 -17.27 -4.97 -11.63
C GLU A 76 -15.79 -4.68 -11.97
N ASP A 77 -15.53 -3.91 -13.01
CA ASP A 77 -14.21 -3.49 -13.46
C ASP A 77 -13.79 -2.10 -12.91
N THR A 78 -14.62 -1.47 -12.10
CA THR A 78 -14.28 -0.19 -11.45
C THR A 78 -13.07 -0.36 -10.54
N ARG A 79 -12.06 0.51 -10.71
CA ARG A 79 -10.77 0.44 -10.02
C ARG A 79 -10.63 1.40 -8.85
N SER A 80 -11.58 2.31 -8.68
CA SER A 80 -11.61 3.30 -7.61
C SER A 80 -13.05 3.56 -7.18
N LEU A 81 -13.25 3.71 -5.88
CA LEU A 81 -14.53 4.12 -5.27
C LEU A 81 -14.34 5.42 -4.48
N TYR A 82 -15.17 5.66 -3.47
CA TYR A 82 -15.17 6.90 -2.71
C TYR A 82 -14.15 6.94 -1.57
N GLY A 83 -13.70 5.79 -1.07
CA GLY A 83 -12.79 5.70 0.07
C GLY A 83 -11.57 4.82 -0.22
N SER A 84 -10.45 5.42 -0.61
CA SER A 84 -9.17 4.72 -0.79
C SER A 84 -8.28 4.87 0.43
N HIS A 85 -7.62 3.78 0.81
CA HIS A 85 -6.57 3.77 1.82
C HIS A 85 -5.33 3.11 1.24
N ASN A 86 -4.21 3.82 1.21
CA ASN A 86 -2.95 3.32 0.68
C ASN A 86 -2.22 2.39 1.67
N PHE A 87 -2.98 1.56 2.36
CA PHE A 87 -2.48 0.57 3.31
C PHE A 87 -2.82 -0.83 2.85
N ILE A 88 -1.80 -1.69 2.81
CA ILE A 88 -1.94 -3.11 2.47
C ILE A 88 -1.27 -3.97 3.54
N ILE A 89 -1.76 -5.19 3.69
CA ILE A 89 -1.12 -6.25 4.47
C ILE A 89 -0.89 -7.43 3.53
N ILE A 90 0.35 -7.84 3.43
CA ILE A 90 0.72 -9.10 2.77
C ILE A 90 0.80 -10.17 3.84
N CYS A 91 0.10 -11.29 3.60
CA CYS A 91 0.08 -12.45 4.48
C CYS A 91 0.39 -13.71 3.69
N GLY A 92 1.48 -14.38 4.01
CA GLY A 92 1.92 -15.58 3.31
C GLY A 92 3.33 -15.98 3.72
N LYS A 93 4.22 -16.12 2.75
CA LYS A 93 5.63 -16.43 3.02
C LYS A 93 6.27 -15.41 3.98
N GLN A 94 5.88 -14.15 3.85
CA GLN A 94 6.20 -13.06 4.78
C GLN A 94 4.90 -12.36 5.16
N THR A 95 4.83 -11.86 6.39
CA THR A 95 3.66 -11.11 6.86
C THR A 95 4.10 -9.74 7.33
N PHE A 96 3.62 -8.71 6.65
CA PHE A 96 3.92 -7.32 6.96
C PHE A 96 2.84 -6.37 6.43
N GLY A 97 2.76 -5.20 7.01
CA GLY A 97 1.96 -4.09 6.49
C GLY A 97 2.84 -3.07 5.77
N ALA A 98 2.28 -2.44 4.75
CA ALA A 98 2.90 -1.31 4.06
C ALA A 98 1.89 -0.18 3.90
N PHE A 99 2.24 1.00 4.37
CA PHE A 99 1.46 2.21 4.20
C PHE A 99 2.24 3.21 3.33
N PHE A 100 1.60 3.63 2.26
CA PHE A 100 2.15 4.58 1.28
C PHE A 100 1.49 5.93 1.49
N ASP A 101 2.15 6.79 2.26
CA ASP A 101 1.67 8.14 2.53
C ASP A 101 1.97 9.06 1.35
N TYR A 102 0.98 9.15 0.46
CA TYR A 102 1.06 9.85 -0.81
C TYR A 102 -0.28 10.53 -1.12
N ALA A 103 -0.26 11.83 -1.35
CA ALA A 103 -1.45 12.67 -1.56
C ALA A 103 -1.87 12.81 -3.02
N GLY A 104 -1.37 11.98 -3.92
CA GLY A 104 -1.67 12.01 -5.35
C GLY A 104 -2.28 10.72 -5.85
N ARG A 105 -2.43 10.62 -7.17
CA ARG A 105 -2.90 9.42 -7.84
C ARG A 105 -1.86 8.30 -7.74
N MET A 106 -2.31 7.12 -7.34
CA MET A 106 -1.47 5.95 -7.13
C MET A 106 -2.14 4.69 -7.66
N GLU A 107 -1.38 3.85 -8.34
CA GLU A 107 -1.87 2.57 -8.88
C GLU A 107 -1.29 1.40 -8.10
N PHE A 108 -2.14 0.41 -7.84
CA PHE A 108 -1.78 -0.87 -7.25
C PHE A 108 -2.13 -1.99 -8.22
N ASP A 109 -1.14 -2.55 -8.88
CA ASP A 109 -1.28 -3.76 -9.70
C ASP A 109 -0.90 -4.96 -8.84
N ILE A 110 -1.90 -5.72 -8.40
CA ILE A 110 -1.69 -6.83 -7.48
C ILE A 110 -1.86 -8.15 -8.21
N GLY A 111 -0.82 -8.56 -8.93
CA GLY A 111 -0.82 -9.81 -9.69
C GLY A 111 -1.80 -9.81 -10.87
N TYR A 112 -2.17 -8.65 -11.38
CA TYR A 112 -3.05 -8.52 -12.55
C TYR A 112 -2.27 -8.58 -13.86
N THR A 113 -1.33 -7.67 -14.08
CA THR A 113 -0.49 -7.69 -15.29
C THR A 113 0.45 -8.89 -15.31
N LYS A 114 1.06 -9.20 -14.18
CA LYS A 114 1.86 -10.40 -13.98
C LYS A 114 1.49 -11.07 -12.67
N ARG A 115 1.01 -12.32 -12.75
CA ARG A 115 0.46 -13.07 -11.60
C ARG A 115 1.38 -13.15 -10.39
N SER A 116 2.69 -13.20 -10.63
CA SER A 116 3.73 -13.31 -9.59
C SER A 116 4.28 -11.98 -9.10
N LEU A 117 3.75 -10.84 -9.53
CA LEU A 117 4.23 -9.52 -9.14
C LEU A 117 3.11 -8.61 -8.64
N MET A 118 3.44 -7.87 -7.59
CA MET A 118 2.70 -6.68 -7.21
C MET A 118 3.55 -5.45 -7.54
N GLN A 119 2.97 -4.49 -8.23
CA GLN A 119 3.61 -3.22 -8.57
C GLN A 119 2.78 -2.06 -8.03
N ILE A 120 3.43 -1.16 -7.31
CA ILE A 120 2.81 0.02 -6.72
C ILE A 120 3.46 1.24 -7.35
N LYS A 121 2.64 2.08 -7.99
CA LYS A 121 3.09 3.17 -8.86
C LYS A 121 2.46 4.50 -8.42
N PRO A 122 3.11 5.26 -7.54
CA PRO A 122 2.71 6.64 -7.33
C PRO A 122 3.01 7.46 -8.59
N GLU A 123 2.18 8.46 -8.87
CA GLU A 123 2.37 9.33 -10.03
C GLU A 123 3.69 10.11 -9.97
N LYS A 124 4.14 10.46 -8.76
CA LYS A 124 5.45 11.08 -8.51
C LYS A 124 6.22 10.29 -7.46
N ASN A 125 7.55 10.28 -7.56
CA ASN A 125 8.42 9.60 -6.59
C ASN A 125 8.76 10.48 -5.37
N ASP A 126 7.76 11.15 -4.81
CA ASP A 126 7.86 12.00 -3.62
C ASP A 126 6.93 11.44 -2.54
N ILE A 127 7.38 10.43 -1.82
CA ILE A 127 6.52 9.58 -1.00
C ILE A 127 7.19 9.15 0.30
N ASN A 128 6.41 9.07 1.37
CA ASN A 128 6.78 8.35 2.58
C ASN A 128 6.20 6.92 2.56
N VAL A 129 7.03 5.95 2.85
CA VAL A 129 6.60 4.53 2.97
C VAL A 129 6.84 4.06 4.39
N TYR A 130 5.82 3.48 5.00
CA TYR A 130 5.91 2.89 6.34
C TYR A 130 5.77 1.38 6.22
N ILE A 131 6.76 0.66 6.72
CA ILE A 131 6.73 -0.80 6.84
C ILE A 131 6.43 -1.17 8.28
N ILE A 132 5.42 -1.99 8.46
CA ILE A 132 4.92 -2.40 9.77
C ILE A 132 5.09 -3.91 9.92
N THR A 133 5.91 -4.32 10.87
CA THR A 133 6.07 -5.73 11.23
C THR A 133 5.46 -5.99 12.61
N GLY A 134 4.84 -7.14 12.77
CA GLY A 134 4.16 -7.53 14.01
C GLY A 134 4.08 -9.03 14.16
N GLU A 135 3.53 -9.49 15.27
CA GLU A 135 3.36 -10.91 15.57
C GLU A 135 2.33 -11.59 14.63
N ASN A 136 1.35 -10.82 14.18
CA ASN A 136 0.28 -11.25 13.29
C ASN A 136 -0.40 -10.03 12.65
N GLU A 137 -1.38 -10.29 11.78
CA GLU A 137 -2.11 -9.24 11.04
C GLU A 137 -2.87 -8.28 11.97
N LYS A 138 -3.40 -8.78 13.08
CA LYS A 138 -4.12 -7.95 14.07
C LYS A 138 -3.17 -6.96 14.74
N ASP A 139 -1.96 -7.40 15.07
CA ASP A 139 -0.93 -6.54 15.63
C ASP A 139 -0.48 -5.49 14.62
N ILE A 140 -0.33 -5.84 13.36
CA ILE A 140 -0.03 -4.91 12.27
C ILE A 140 -1.11 -3.84 12.15
N VAL A 141 -2.39 -4.22 12.13
CA VAL A 141 -3.51 -3.28 12.10
C VAL A 141 -3.53 -2.36 13.33
N LYS A 142 -3.26 -2.91 14.52
CA LYS A 142 -3.17 -2.12 15.74
C LYS A 142 -2.07 -1.07 15.66
N GLN A 143 -0.89 -1.45 15.18
CA GLN A 143 0.22 -0.52 15.00
C GLN A 143 -0.11 0.54 13.94
N PHE A 144 -0.75 0.16 12.83
CA PHE A 144 -1.20 1.10 11.81
C PHE A 144 -2.19 2.12 12.37
N ARG A 145 -3.18 1.69 13.14
CA ARG A 145 -4.11 2.60 13.81
C ARG A 145 -3.42 3.57 14.77
N GLN A 146 -2.39 3.12 15.48
CA GLN A 146 -1.60 4.01 16.33
C GLN A 146 -0.75 5.01 15.54
N LEU A 147 -0.38 4.66 14.30
CA LEU A 147 0.36 5.53 13.40
C LEU A 147 -0.49 6.69 12.88
N ILE A 148 -1.74 6.40 12.53
CA ILE A 148 -2.64 7.37 11.88
C ILE A 148 -3.64 8.05 12.83
N GLY A 149 -3.76 7.64 14.08
CA GLY A 149 -4.66 8.21 15.09
C GLY A 149 -5.94 7.42 15.31
#